data_cde09e22bd8ad7f52869a159e1707adf
#
_entry.id   cde09e22bd8ad7f52869a159e1707adf
#
_cell.length_a   1.000
_cell.length_b   1.000
_cell.length_c   1.000
_cell.angle_alpha   90.00
_cell.angle_beta   90.00
_cell.angle_gamma   90.00
#
_symmetry.space_group_name_H-M   'P 1'
#
loop_
_entity.id
_entity.type
_entity.pdbx_description
1 polymer ?
#
loop_
_entity_poly.entity_id
_entity_poly.type
_entity_poly.pdbx_seq_one_letter_code
_entity_poly.pdbx_strand_id
1 'polypeptide(L)'
;MSKGNMAVNIAGVEWKNPITVASGTFGSGMEYSEFVDLNRLGAVTTKGVANVPWPGNPTPRIAETYGGMMNAIGLQNPGIDTFIKRDLPFLAKYDTKVIVNVCGKSKEDYIDVVERLADTDIDMLEMNVSCPNVKEGGIAFGQKPEALYDITQAVKKVAKQPVIMKLSPNVTDITEMARAAEAGGADALSLINTLTGMKIDVKRRTFAVKNKTAGVSGPAIHPIAVRMVYQVANAVKLPIIGMGGIATTEDALEMIMAGASAIAVGTANFNNPYATVEITDGIEKYLIENQIDDINELIGCVK
;
A
#
# COMPACT_ATOMS: atom_id res chain seq x y z
N MET A 1 14.09 -14.97 -27.73
CA MET A 1 12.72 -14.97 -27.17
C MET A 1 12.37 -13.52 -26.92
N SER A 2 11.15 -13.09 -27.25
CA SER A 2 10.71 -11.73 -26.96
C SER A 2 10.63 -11.55 -25.44
N LYS A 3 10.97 -10.35 -24.97
CA LYS A 3 10.80 -9.96 -23.60
C LYS A 3 9.28 -9.87 -23.35
N GLY A 4 8.74 -10.57 -22.35
CA GLY A 4 7.32 -10.49 -22.02
C GLY A 4 6.93 -9.04 -21.64
N ASN A 5 5.71 -8.63 -22.01
CA ASN A 5 5.18 -7.34 -21.61
C ASN A 5 4.88 -7.35 -20.11
N MET A 6 5.49 -6.42 -19.36
CA MET A 6 5.25 -6.25 -17.92
C MET A 6 4.36 -5.04 -17.59
N ALA A 7 3.96 -4.27 -18.60
CA ALA A 7 3.14 -3.08 -18.38
C ALA A 7 1.74 -3.44 -17.87
N VAL A 8 1.26 -2.66 -16.91
CA VAL A 8 -0.10 -2.79 -16.35
C VAL A 8 -0.78 -1.43 -16.30
N ASN A 9 -2.11 -1.43 -16.42
CA ASN A 9 -2.91 -0.21 -16.29
C ASN A 9 -3.68 -0.21 -14.98
N ILE A 10 -3.43 0.79 -14.14
CA ILE A 10 -4.14 0.97 -12.88
C ILE A 10 -4.98 2.24 -12.97
N ALA A 11 -6.27 2.07 -13.13
CA ALA A 11 -7.23 3.18 -13.19
C ALA A 11 -6.86 4.27 -14.24
N GLY A 12 -6.40 3.86 -15.42
CA GLY A 12 -6.01 4.76 -16.51
C GLY A 12 -4.56 5.24 -16.44
N VAL A 13 -3.83 4.93 -15.37
CA VAL A 13 -2.39 5.21 -15.24
C VAL A 13 -1.58 3.98 -15.67
N GLU A 14 -0.75 4.14 -16.67
CA GLU A 14 0.08 3.07 -17.21
C GLU A 14 1.40 2.97 -16.43
N TRP A 15 1.70 1.78 -15.89
CA TRP A 15 2.95 1.47 -15.20
C TRP A 15 3.79 0.54 -16.06
N LYS A 16 5.10 0.75 -16.11
CA LYS A 16 6.02 -0.06 -16.92
C LYS A 16 6.15 -1.52 -16.43
N ASN A 17 5.84 -1.78 -15.18
CA ASN A 17 5.75 -3.10 -14.56
C ASN A 17 4.85 -3.03 -13.31
N PRO A 18 4.37 -4.18 -12.77
CA PRO A 18 3.38 -4.19 -11.71
C PRO A 18 3.95 -3.92 -10.29
N ILE A 19 5.20 -3.49 -10.15
CA ILE A 19 5.87 -3.40 -8.86
C ILE A 19 5.80 -1.99 -8.28
N THR A 20 5.28 -1.90 -7.05
CA THR A 20 5.42 -0.73 -6.19
C THR A 20 5.87 -1.13 -4.78
N VAL A 21 5.90 -0.20 -3.85
CA VAL A 21 6.28 -0.39 -2.45
C VAL A 21 5.13 -0.05 -1.52
N ALA A 22 5.02 -0.75 -0.40
CA ALA A 22 4.02 -0.43 0.60
C ALA A 22 4.41 0.85 1.36
N SER A 23 3.47 1.78 1.49
CA SER A 23 3.67 3.02 2.23
C SER A 23 4.24 2.77 3.63
N GLY A 24 5.27 3.54 3.97
CA GLY A 24 5.94 3.47 5.27
C GLY A 24 7.09 2.46 5.36
N THR A 25 7.40 1.73 4.29
CA THR A 25 8.52 0.77 4.24
C THR A 25 9.65 1.22 3.32
N PHE A 26 9.49 2.38 2.67
CA PHE A 26 10.41 2.86 1.64
C PHE A 26 10.65 4.38 1.73
N GLY A 27 10.13 5.04 2.77
CA GLY A 27 10.12 6.50 2.85
C GLY A 27 9.40 7.11 1.67
N SER A 28 10.02 8.12 1.05
CA SER A 28 9.66 8.65 -0.27
C SER A 28 10.71 8.27 -1.32
N GLY A 29 11.44 7.19 -1.09
CA GLY A 29 12.44 6.63 -2.01
C GLY A 29 13.87 7.15 -1.85
N MET A 30 14.09 8.24 -1.07
CA MET A 30 15.42 8.85 -0.95
C MET A 30 16.47 7.87 -0.43
N GLU A 31 16.20 7.22 0.70
CA GLU A 31 17.12 6.28 1.33
C GLU A 31 17.33 5.04 0.46
N TYR A 32 16.28 4.58 -0.21
CA TYR A 32 16.34 3.37 -1.03
C TYR A 32 16.95 3.61 -2.41
N SER A 33 17.01 4.86 -2.89
CA SER A 33 17.70 5.19 -4.14
C SER A 33 19.21 4.96 -4.08
N GLU A 34 19.76 4.80 -2.88
CA GLU A 34 21.17 4.38 -2.69
C GLU A 34 21.38 2.89 -2.96
N PHE A 35 20.33 2.08 -2.96
CA PHE A 35 20.38 0.63 -3.17
C PHE A 35 19.81 0.21 -4.53
N VAL A 36 18.71 0.84 -4.95
CA VAL A 36 17.99 0.47 -6.17
C VAL A 36 17.74 1.69 -7.05
N ASP A 37 17.81 1.49 -8.35
CA ASP A 37 17.41 2.50 -9.33
C ASP A 37 15.86 2.58 -9.36
N LEU A 38 15.31 3.71 -8.90
CA LEU A 38 13.86 3.92 -8.86
C LEU A 38 13.22 3.92 -10.25
N ASN A 39 14.00 4.16 -11.32
CA ASN A 39 13.50 4.02 -12.70
C ASN A 39 13.08 2.59 -13.04
N ARG A 40 13.49 1.60 -12.25
CA ARG A 40 13.10 0.20 -12.44
C ARG A 40 11.73 -0.17 -11.86
N LEU A 41 11.16 0.69 -11.02
CA LEU A 41 9.86 0.45 -10.39
C LEU A 41 8.71 1.00 -11.25
N GLY A 42 7.60 0.28 -11.28
CA GLY A 42 6.38 0.74 -11.93
C GLY A 42 5.80 1.98 -11.23
N ALA A 43 5.84 1.97 -9.89
CA ALA A 43 5.45 3.10 -9.07
C ALA A 43 6.24 3.15 -7.75
N VAL A 44 6.29 4.32 -7.12
CA VAL A 44 6.71 4.52 -5.74
C VAL A 44 5.53 5.04 -4.92
N THR A 45 5.07 4.24 -3.96
CA THR A 45 4.07 4.69 -2.97
C THR A 45 4.80 5.32 -1.79
N THR A 46 4.53 6.60 -1.56
CA THR A 46 5.25 7.40 -0.57
C THR A 46 4.88 7.04 0.87
N LYS A 47 5.66 7.51 1.82
CA LYS A 47 5.25 7.59 3.23
C LYS A 47 3.95 8.37 3.33
N GLY A 48 3.07 7.96 4.26
CA GLY A 48 1.83 8.68 4.53
C GLY A 48 2.07 10.17 4.77
N VAL A 49 1.31 11.01 4.06
CA VAL A 49 1.37 12.47 4.12
C VAL A 49 0.12 12.98 4.82
N ALA A 50 0.30 13.78 5.87
CA ALA A 50 -0.78 14.45 6.58
C ALA A 50 -0.76 15.97 6.30
N ASN A 51 -1.85 16.65 6.63
CA ASN A 51 -1.97 18.11 6.50
C ASN A 51 -0.94 18.89 7.34
N VAL A 52 -0.53 18.31 8.47
CA VAL A 52 0.50 18.84 9.37
C VAL A 52 1.51 17.77 9.75
N PRO A 53 2.70 18.11 10.25
CA PRO A 53 3.67 17.12 10.74
C PRO A 53 3.12 16.29 11.92
N TRP A 54 3.34 14.97 11.88
CA TRP A 54 3.00 14.06 12.98
C TRP A 54 4.26 13.42 13.56
N PRO A 55 4.45 13.47 14.91
CA PRO A 55 5.64 12.91 15.57
C PRO A 55 5.62 11.37 15.62
N GLY A 56 4.46 10.75 15.37
CA GLY A 56 4.28 9.30 15.57
C GLY A 56 4.12 8.91 17.04
N ASN A 57 4.12 7.59 17.28
CA ASN A 57 3.94 7.03 18.61
C ASN A 57 5.27 7.00 19.40
N PRO A 58 5.21 6.94 20.76
CA PRO A 58 6.37 6.72 21.61
C PRO A 58 7.03 5.36 21.36
N THR A 59 8.34 5.28 21.58
CA THR A 59 9.13 4.04 21.55
C THR A 59 8.97 3.23 22.85
N PRO A 60 9.20 1.89 22.82
CA PRO A 60 9.48 1.04 21.66
C PRO A 60 8.22 0.86 20.78
N ARG A 61 8.40 0.92 19.47
CA ARG A 61 7.30 0.87 18.51
C ARG A 61 7.46 -0.14 17.37
N ILE A 62 8.49 -0.98 17.48
CA ILE A 62 8.80 -2.08 16.57
C ILE A 62 9.14 -3.31 17.41
N ALA A 63 8.72 -4.48 16.96
CA ALA A 63 9.10 -5.77 17.52
C ALA A 63 9.14 -6.84 16.42
N GLU A 64 10.14 -7.71 16.47
CA GLU A 64 10.22 -8.88 15.60
C GLU A 64 9.23 -9.95 16.01
N THR A 65 8.74 -10.72 15.03
CA THR A 65 7.89 -11.90 15.24
C THR A 65 8.39 -13.05 14.36
N TYR A 66 7.87 -14.26 14.58
CA TYR A 66 8.10 -15.36 13.64
C TYR A 66 7.53 -14.99 12.27
N GLY A 67 8.39 -15.03 11.26
CA GLY A 67 8.02 -14.75 9.86
C GLY A 67 7.61 -13.30 9.57
N GLY A 68 8.05 -12.32 10.39
CA GLY A 68 7.76 -10.92 10.12
C GLY A 68 8.05 -9.97 11.27
N MET A 69 7.30 -8.89 11.33
CA MET A 69 7.47 -7.85 12.35
C MET A 69 6.14 -7.22 12.78
N MET A 70 6.17 -6.58 13.91
CA MET A 70 5.10 -5.71 14.40
C MET A 70 5.57 -4.26 14.43
N ASN A 71 4.70 -3.34 14.01
CA ASN A 71 4.98 -1.91 14.12
C ASN A 71 3.79 -1.12 14.66
N ALA A 72 4.09 -0.09 15.44
CA ALA A 72 3.18 0.92 15.92
C ALA A 72 3.80 2.32 15.68
N ILE A 73 4.21 2.62 14.46
CA ILE A 73 4.91 3.87 14.12
C ILE A 73 4.04 5.10 14.37
N GLY A 74 2.71 4.98 14.19
CA GLY A 74 1.77 6.08 14.40
C GLY A 74 1.82 7.12 13.29
N LEU A 75 2.05 6.69 12.05
CA LEU A 75 2.05 7.53 10.85
C LEU A 75 2.98 8.75 10.94
N GLN A 76 4.13 8.62 11.63
CA GLN A 76 5.15 9.69 11.67
C GLN A 76 5.44 10.19 10.26
N ASN A 77 5.28 11.50 10.04
CA ASN A 77 5.52 12.11 8.73
C ASN A 77 5.81 13.62 8.89
N PRO A 78 6.48 14.25 7.91
CA PRO A 78 6.87 15.64 7.97
C PRO A 78 5.76 16.63 7.55
N GLY A 79 4.58 16.13 7.15
CA GLY A 79 3.48 16.95 6.64
C GLY A 79 3.60 17.30 5.16
N ILE A 80 2.47 17.78 4.60
CA ILE A 80 2.32 18.07 3.16
C ILE A 80 3.28 19.14 2.65
N ASP A 81 3.58 20.17 3.45
CA ASP A 81 4.50 21.25 3.02
C ASP A 81 5.91 20.73 2.74
N THR A 82 6.40 19.85 3.61
CA THR A 82 7.72 19.23 3.41
C THR A 82 7.70 18.27 2.25
N PHE A 83 6.62 17.50 2.10
CA PHE A 83 6.46 16.58 0.98
C PHE A 83 6.55 17.32 -0.36
N ILE A 84 5.77 18.39 -0.55
CA ILE A 84 5.75 19.18 -1.79
C ILE A 84 7.12 19.84 -2.06
N LYS A 85 7.81 20.32 -1.02
CA LYS A 85 9.07 21.07 -1.18
C LYS A 85 10.30 20.20 -1.30
N ARG A 86 10.30 18.99 -0.73
CA ARG A 86 11.46 18.09 -0.64
C ARG A 86 11.28 16.80 -1.41
N ASP A 87 10.20 16.05 -1.11
CA ASP A 87 10.04 14.69 -1.56
C ASP A 87 9.58 14.63 -3.02
N LEU A 88 8.61 15.46 -3.39
CA LEU A 88 8.10 15.49 -4.75
C LEU A 88 9.16 15.91 -5.79
N PRO A 89 9.96 16.99 -5.59
CA PRO A 89 11.06 17.32 -6.50
C PRO A 89 12.16 16.26 -6.57
N PHE A 90 12.32 15.45 -5.53
CA PHE A 90 13.23 14.31 -5.58
C PHE A 90 12.67 13.21 -6.50
N LEU A 91 11.40 12.81 -6.30
CA LEU A 91 10.74 11.77 -7.10
C LEU A 91 10.63 12.15 -8.58
N ALA A 92 10.41 13.42 -8.89
CA ALA A 92 10.32 13.94 -10.26
C ALA A 92 11.60 13.75 -11.10
N LYS A 93 12.71 13.29 -10.50
CA LYS A 93 13.95 12.97 -11.21
C LYS A 93 13.93 11.58 -11.86
N TYR A 94 12.95 10.75 -11.51
CA TYR A 94 12.88 9.35 -11.90
C TYR A 94 11.67 9.10 -12.80
N ASP A 95 11.85 8.21 -13.76
CA ASP A 95 10.77 7.67 -14.58
C ASP A 95 10.05 6.54 -13.82
N THR A 96 9.25 6.92 -12.84
CA THR A 96 8.40 6.03 -12.04
C THR A 96 7.12 6.76 -11.69
N LYS A 97 6.01 6.03 -11.52
CA LYS A 97 4.75 6.65 -11.09
C LYS A 97 4.80 7.02 -9.63
N VAL A 98 4.24 8.16 -9.27
CA VAL A 98 4.22 8.65 -7.90
C VAL A 98 2.82 8.47 -7.31
N ILE A 99 2.71 7.60 -6.31
CA ILE A 99 1.48 7.38 -5.54
C ILE A 99 1.64 8.04 -4.18
N VAL A 100 0.88 9.07 -3.89
CA VAL A 100 0.93 9.71 -2.57
C VAL A 100 -0.03 9.02 -1.62
N ASN A 101 0.52 8.39 -0.57
CA ASN A 101 -0.30 7.85 0.51
C ASN A 101 -0.75 9.00 1.41
N VAL A 102 -2.07 9.20 1.50
CA VAL A 102 -2.69 10.28 2.27
C VAL A 102 -3.23 9.74 3.58
N CYS A 103 -2.96 10.43 4.68
CA CYS A 103 -3.49 10.10 6.00
C CYS A 103 -4.09 11.34 6.67
N GLY A 104 -5.13 11.16 7.45
CA GLY A 104 -5.85 12.19 8.18
C GLY A 104 -6.47 11.67 9.47
N LYS A 105 -6.83 12.57 10.38
CA LYS A 105 -7.58 12.26 11.62
C LYS A 105 -9.06 12.55 11.47
N SER A 106 -9.42 13.41 10.53
CA SER A 106 -10.78 13.78 10.18
C SER A 106 -10.96 13.74 8.66
N LYS A 107 -12.19 13.80 8.19
CA LYS A 107 -12.52 13.90 6.77
C LYS A 107 -11.89 15.16 6.15
N GLU A 108 -11.91 16.24 6.87
CA GLU A 108 -11.37 17.54 6.48
C GLU A 108 -9.85 17.47 6.26
N ASP A 109 -9.11 16.73 7.10
CA ASP A 109 -7.68 16.54 6.94
C ASP A 109 -7.34 15.84 5.60
N TYR A 110 -8.13 14.80 5.24
CA TYR A 110 -7.96 14.12 3.93
C TYR A 110 -8.25 15.07 2.77
N ILE A 111 -9.33 15.84 2.86
CA ILE A 111 -9.73 16.81 1.83
C ILE A 111 -8.63 17.86 1.65
N ASP A 112 -8.14 18.46 2.74
CA ASP A 112 -7.08 19.49 2.71
C ASP A 112 -5.81 18.95 2.00
N VAL A 113 -5.36 17.74 2.34
CA VAL A 113 -4.18 17.17 1.69
C VAL A 113 -4.44 16.91 0.20
N VAL A 114 -5.61 16.38 -0.16
CA VAL A 114 -5.96 16.07 -1.56
C VAL A 114 -6.07 17.34 -2.41
N GLU A 115 -6.72 18.40 -1.89
CA GLU A 115 -6.82 19.69 -2.57
C GLU A 115 -5.44 20.31 -2.81
N ARG A 116 -4.54 20.23 -1.83
CA ARG A 116 -3.18 20.75 -1.94
C ARG A 116 -2.29 19.94 -2.90
N LEU A 117 -2.62 18.68 -3.15
CA LEU A 117 -1.96 17.82 -4.14
C LEU A 117 -2.56 17.96 -5.55
N ALA A 118 -3.75 18.53 -5.68
CA ALA A 118 -4.52 18.52 -6.93
C ALA A 118 -3.79 19.13 -8.13
N ASP A 119 -2.93 20.13 -7.90
CA ASP A 119 -2.17 20.81 -8.96
C ASP A 119 -0.67 20.44 -8.93
N THR A 120 -0.32 19.32 -8.29
CA THR A 120 1.04 18.79 -8.25
C THR A 120 1.20 17.67 -9.27
N ASP A 121 2.45 17.41 -9.65
CA ASP A 121 2.81 16.38 -10.63
C ASP A 121 2.95 15.00 -9.95
N ILE A 122 1.81 14.50 -9.45
CA ILE A 122 1.67 13.14 -8.92
C ILE A 122 0.70 12.34 -9.79
N ASP A 123 0.90 11.03 -9.85
CA ASP A 123 0.07 10.18 -10.71
C ASP A 123 -1.20 9.69 -10.03
N MET A 124 -1.16 9.34 -8.74
CA MET A 124 -2.28 8.74 -8.01
C MET A 124 -2.27 9.10 -6.53
N LEU A 125 -3.42 8.94 -5.88
CA LEU A 125 -3.62 9.12 -4.45
C LEU A 125 -4.00 7.79 -3.80
N GLU A 126 -3.31 7.37 -2.74
CA GLU A 126 -3.69 6.21 -1.92
C GLU A 126 -4.23 6.68 -0.56
N MET A 127 -5.53 6.51 -0.31
CA MET A 127 -6.18 6.90 0.95
C MET A 127 -5.93 5.85 2.03
N ASN A 128 -5.13 6.18 3.04
CA ASN A 128 -4.88 5.31 4.18
C ASN A 128 -5.96 5.48 5.26
N VAL A 129 -7.07 4.81 5.09
CA VAL A 129 -8.23 4.87 5.99
C VAL A 129 -8.16 3.89 7.17
N SER A 130 -7.05 3.17 7.31
CA SER A 130 -6.88 2.10 8.31
C SER A 130 -6.35 2.59 9.66
N CYS A 131 -6.26 3.90 9.92
CA CYS A 131 -5.71 4.42 11.16
C CYS A 131 -6.68 4.22 12.33
N PRO A 132 -6.36 3.37 13.34
CA PRO A 132 -7.26 3.09 14.46
C PRO A 132 -7.33 4.22 15.49
N ASN A 133 -6.59 5.31 15.33
CA ASN A 133 -6.37 6.34 16.34
C ASN A 133 -7.13 7.66 16.08
N VAL A 134 -8.31 7.61 15.48
CA VAL A 134 -9.19 8.79 15.41
C VAL A 134 -9.96 8.88 16.73
N LYS A 135 -9.42 9.60 17.71
CA LYS A 135 -10.10 9.82 19.01
C LYS A 135 -11.26 10.80 18.94
N GLU A 136 -11.39 11.58 17.88
CA GLU A 136 -12.48 12.53 17.69
C GLU A 136 -13.43 12.03 16.63
N GLY A 137 -14.60 11.54 17.07
CA GLY A 137 -15.67 11.06 16.20
C GLY A 137 -15.88 9.54 16.16
N GLY A 138 -14.99 8.73 16.72
CA GLY A 138 -15.24 7.31 17.04
C GLY A 138 -15.40 6.33 15.88
N ILE A 139 -15.20 6.75 14.64
CA ILE A 139 -15.37 5.90 13.46
C ILE A 139 -14.02 5.79 12.74
N ALA A 140 -13.38 4.62 12.86
CA ALA A 140 -12.29 4.27 11.96
C ALA A 140 -12.89 4.07 10.56
N PHE A 141 -12.59 4.99 9.63
CA PHE A 141 -13.16 4.99 8.27
C PHE A 141 -13.03 3.65 7.55
N GLY A 142 -11.98 2.89 7.82
CA GLY A 142 -11.72 1.59 7.22
C GLY A 142 -12.35 0.38 7.94
N GLN A 143 -13.26 0.57 8.92
CA GLN A 143 -13.87 -0.53 9.68
C GLN A 143 -15.38 -0.69 9.44
N LYS A 144 -16.04 0.31 8.84
CA LYS A 144 -17.47 0.28 8.52
C LYS A 144 -17.70 0.66 7.06
N PRO A 145 -18.50 -0.12 6.31
CA PRO A 145 -18.77 0.15 4.90
C PRO A 145 -19.32 1.57 4.65
N GLU A 146 -20.25 2.05 5.49
CA GLU A 146 -20.86 3.37 5.33
C GLU A 146 -19.82 4.49 5.48
N ALA A 147 -18.94 4.37 6.48
CA ALA A 147 -17.88 5.37 6.71
C ALA A 147 -16.85 5.37 5.58
N LEU A 148 -16.54 4.19 5.03
CA LEU A 148 -15.65 4.06 3.89
C LEU A 148 -16.25 4.66 2.62
N TYR A 149 -17.54 4.40 2.37
CA TYR A 149 -18.29 5.03 1.29
C TYR A 149 -18.24 6.55 1.39
N ASP A 150 -18.58 7.10 2.55
CA ASP A 150 -18.66 8.54 2.79
C ASP A 150 -17.31 9.27 2.57
N ILE A 151 -16.22 8.70 3.11
CA ILE A 151 -14.89 9.30 2.92
C ILE A 151 -14.43 9.17 1.46
N THR A 152 -14.70 8.04 0.81
CA THR A 152 -14.38 7.84 -0.60
C THR A 152 -15.07 8.88 -1.47
N GLN A 153 -16.40 9.06 -1.29
CA GLN A 153 -17.18 10.05 -2.02
C GLN A 153 -16.68 11.48 -1.76
N ALA A 154 -16.32 11.81 -0.51
CA ALA A 154 -15.83 13.14 -0.16
C ALA A 154 -14.50 13.45 -0.84
N VAL A 155 -13.55 12.51 -0.82
CA VAL A 155 -12.25 12.65 -1.48
C VAL A 155 -12.41 12.74 -3.00
N LYS A 156 -13.26 11.89 -3.60
CA LYS A 156 -13.50 11.89 -5.05
C LYS A 156 -14.08 13.20 -5.58
N LYS A 157 -14.78 13.97 -4.76
CA LYS A 157 -15.31 15.29 -5.17
C LYS A 157 -14.23 16.33 -5.40
N VAL A 158 -13.07 16.21 -4.76
CA VAL A 158 -11.97 17.20 -4.81
C VAL A 158 -10.72 16.66 -5.50
N ALA A 159 -10.56 15.35 -5.60
CA ALA A 159 -9.42 14.73 -6.25
C ALA A 159 -9.43 14.94 -7.77
N LYS A 160 -8.28 15.34 -8.33
CA LYS A 160 -8.04 15.37 -9.77
C LYS A 160 -7.38 14.10 -10.27
N GLN A 161 -6.57 13.46 -9.42
CA GLN A 161 -5.89 12.21 -9.71
C GLN A 161 -6.78 11.00 -9.38
N PRO A 162 -6.52 9.82 -9.96
CA PRO A 162 -7.17 8.58 -9.56
C PRO A 162 -6.96 8.27 -8.07
N VAL A 163 -8.03 7.80 -7.41
CA VAL A 163 -8.07 7.52 -5.97
C VAL A 163 -8.08 6.02 -5.70
N ILE A 164 -7.07 5.56 -4.98
CA ILE A 164 -6.92 4.20 -4.48
C ILE A 164 -7.39 4.18 -3.02
N MET A 165 -8.33 3.29 -2.67
CA MET A 165 -8.72 3.10 -1.26
C MET A 165 -7.94 1.92 -0.66
N LYS A 166 -7.14 2.18 0.39
CA LYS A 166 -6.36 1.15 1.08
C LYS A 166 -7.17 0.49 2.17
N LEU A 167 -7.50 -0.79 1.96
CA LEU A 167 -8.38 -1.55 2.83
C LEU A 167 -7.64 -2.19 4.02
N SER A 168 -8.33 -2.20 5.18
CA SER A 168 -7.89 -2.88 6.39
C SER A 168 -8.30 -4.35 6.36
N PRO A 169 -7.43 -5.29 6.78
CA PRO A 169 -7.80 -6.69 6.96
C PRO A 169 -8.57 -6.95 8.27
N ASN A 170 -8.65 -5.94 9.16
CA ASN A 170 -9.23 -6.10 10.50
C ASN A 170 -10.76 -5.86 10.47
N VAL A 171 -11.44 -6.57 9.59
CA VAL A 171 -12.88 -6.54 9.36
C VAL A 171 -13.40 -7.97 9.21
N THR A 172 -14.69 -8.16 9.39
CA THR A 172 -15.32 -9.49 9.26
C THR A 172 -15.37 -9.93 7.80
N ASP A 173 -15.78 -9.04 6.90
CA ASP A 173 -15.83 -9.28 5.47
C ASP A 173 -15.19 -8.11 4.71
N ILE A 174 -14.06 -8.37 4.06
CA ILE A 174 -13.34 -7.36 3.29
C ILE A 174 -14.06 -7.02 1.97
N THR A 175 -14.92 -7.90 1.49
CA THR A 175 -15.67 -7.67 0.24
C THR A 175 -16.75 -6.61 0.42
N GLU A 176 -17.36 -6.50 1.61
CA GLU A 176 -18.27 -5.40 1.93
C GLU A 176 -17.57 -4.06 1.88
N MET A 177 -16.35 -4.00 2.41
CA MET A 177 -15.51 -2.79 2.36
C MET A 177 -15.14 -2.44 0.92
N ALA A 178 -14.76 -3.43 0.12
CA ALA A 178 -14.43 -3.22 -1.29
C ALA A 178 -15.60 -2.66 -2.09
N ARG A 179 -16.81 -3.24 -1.93
CA ARG A 179 -18.04 -2.75 -2.57
C ARG A 179 -18.40 -1.34 -2.12
N ALA A 180 -18.20 -1.01 -0.85
CA ALA A 180 -18.45 0.34 -0.34
C ALA A 180 -17.50 1.37 -0.96
N ALA A 181 -16.21 1.04 -1.10
CA ALA A 181 -15.25 1.90 -1.77
C ALA A 181 -15.57 2.08 -3.26
N GLU A 182 -15.92 0.99 -3.97
CA GLU A 182 -16.35 1.04 -5.37
C GLU A 182 -17.61 1.90 -5.54
N ALA A 183 -18.62 1.71 -4.71
CA ALA A 183 -19.84 2.52 -4.72
C ALA A 183 -19.60 4.00 -4.39
N GLY A 184 -18.60 4.29 -3.54
CA GLY A 184 -18.14 5.65 -3.22
C GLY A 184 -17.38 6.32 -4.36
N GLY A 185 -17.03 5.59 -5.43
CA GLY A 185 -16.35 6.10 -6.61
C GLY A 185 -14.83 5.95 -6.59
N ALA A 186 -14.28 5.04 -5.79
CA ALA A 186 -12.86 4.69 -5.87
C ALA A 186 -12.49 4.25 -7.29
N ASP A 187 -11.28 4.56 -7.74
CA ASP A 187 -10.77 4.17 -9.06
C ASP A 187 -9.96 2.86 -8.99
N ALA A 188 -9.38 2.56 -7.82
CA ALA A 188 -8.64 1.33 -7.54
C ALA A 188 -8.70 1.00 -6.04
N LEU A 189 -8.28 -0.22 -5.70
CA LEU A 189 -8.13 -0.66 -4.32
C LEU A 189 -6.69 -1.08 -4.05
N SER A 190 -6.21 -0.90 -2.81
CA SER A 190 -5.01 -1.56 -2.32
C SER A 190 -5.32 -2.33 -1.05
N LEU A 191 -4.82 -3.55 -0.93
CA LEU A 191 -5.03 -4.42 0.22
C LEU A 191 -3.94 -5.48 0.31
N ILE A 192 -3.54 -5.85 1.53
CA ILE A 192 -4.11 -5.50 2.82
C ILE A 192 -3.17 -4.58 3.60
N ASN A 193 -3.72 -3.74 4.48
CA ASN A 193 -2.93 -3.14 5.55
C ASN A 193 -2.55 -4.22 6.58
N THR A 194 -1.89 -3.86 7.67
CA THR A 194 -1.38 -4.80 8.68
C THR A 194 -2.49 -5.41 9.54
N LEU A 195 -2.33 -6.67 9.92
CA LEU A 195 -3.18 -7.35 10.91
C LEU A 195 -2.88 -6.85 12.31
N THR A 196 -3.88 -6.68 13.15
CA THR A 196 -3.69 -6.28 14.54
C THR A 196 -3.18 -7.45 15.36
N GLY A 197 -2.06 -7.26 16.06
CA GLY A 197 -1.47 -8.26 16.95
C GLY A 197 -0.92 -7.65 18.24
N MET A 198 -0.43 -8.53 19.12
CA MET A 198 0.22 -8.16 20.39
C MET A 198 1.41 -9.06 20.64
N LYS A 199 2.47 -8.51 21.24
CA LYS A 199 3.62 -9.25 21.73
C LYS A 199 3.96 -8.83 23.14
N ILE A 200 4.20 -9.83 24.01
CA ILE A 200 4.60 -9.65 25.41
C ILE A 200 6.07 -10.06 25.55
N ASP A 201 6.86 -9.19 26.17
CA ASP A 201 8.17 -9.53 26.68
C ASP A 201 8.00 -10.29 28.02
N VAL A 202 8.11 -11.61 27.95
CA VAL A 202 7.87 -12.49 29.11
C VAL A 202 8.87 -12.28 30.22
N LYS A 203 10.13 -11.95 29.86
CA LYS A 203 11.20 -11.71 30.84
C LYS A 203 10.98 -10.42 31.62
N ARG A 204 10.59 -9.36 30.92
CA ARG A 204 10.32 -8.05 31.53
C ARG A 204 8.90 -7.90 32.03
N ARG A 205 8.00 -8.84 31.71
CA ARG A 205 6.56 -8.82 32.04
C ARG A 205 5.88 -7.51 31.60
N THR A 206 6.18 -7.10 30.35
CA THR A 206 5.66 -5.87 29.75
C THR A 206 5.29 -6.09 28.28
N PHE A 207 4.65 -5.11 27.66
CA PHE A 207 4.39 -5.14 26.24
C PHE A 207 5.67 -4.87 25.43
N ALA A 208 5.89 -5.58 24.33
CA ALA A 208 7.04 -5.39 23.46
C ALA A 208 7.02 -4.02 22.74
N VAL A 209 5.82 -3.47 22.49
CA VAL A 209 5.63 -2.13 21.94
C VAL A 209 4.81 -1.26 22.90
N LYS A 210 5.08 0.03 22.93
CA LYS A 210 4.45 0.98 23.87
C LYS A 210 2.93 1.04 23.73
N ASN A 211 2.42 0.90 22.52
CA ASN A 211 0.99 0.94 22.20
C ASN A 211 0.23 -0.33 22.59
N LYS A 212 0.89 -1.35 23.17
CA LYS A 212 0.34 -2.67 23.52
C LYS A 212 0.00 -3.52 22.29
N THR A 213 -0.83 -3.01 21.39
CA THR A 213 -1.15 -3.60 20.08
C THR A 213 -0.39 -2.89 18.95
N ALA A 214 -0.11 -3.62 17.87
CA ALA A 214 0.60 -3.12 16.70
C ALA A 214 0.19 -3.88 15.44
N GLY A 215 0.52 -3.33 14.28
CA GLY A 215 0.29 -3.99 12.99
C GLY A 215 1.33 -5.08 12.73
N VAL A 216 0.87 -6.29 12.45
CA VAL A 216 1.71 -7.44 12.05
C VAL A 216 1.84 -7.45 10.54
N SER A 217 3.07 -7.63 10.04
CA SER A 217 3.42 -7.69 8.62
C SER A 217 4.55 -8.70 8.38
N GLY A 218 4.82 -9.02 7.12
CA GLY A 218 5.85 -9.98 6.72
C GLY A 218 5.29 -11.31 6.22
N PRO A 219 6.14 -12.29 5.86
CA PRO A 219 5.71 -13.54 5.19
C PRO A 219 4.60 -14.31 5.91
N ALA A 220 4.55 -14.26 7.24
CA ALA A 220 3.52 -14.97 8.02
C ALA A 220 2.07 -14.55 7.68
N ILE A 221 1.85 -13.35 7.13
CA ILE A 221 0.50 -12.90 6.75
C ILE A 221 0.18 -13.13 5.28
N HIS A 222 1.12 -13.63 4.47
CA HIS A 222 0.95 -13.75 3.03
C HIS A 222 -0.29 -14.58 2.62
N PRO A 223 -0.54 -15.77 3.17
CA PRO A 223 -1.72 -16.56 2.80
C PRO A 223 -3.04 -15.86 3.13
N ILE A 224 -3.04 -15.00 4.15
CA ILE A 224 -4.23 -14.21 4.51
C ILE A 224 -4.46 -13.10 3.48
N ALA A 225 -3.38 -12.44 3.05
CA ALA A 225 -3.43 -11.39 2.04
C ALA A 225 -3.89 -11.93 0.69
N VAL A 226 -3.32 -13.05 0.23
CA VAL A 226 -3.70 -13.74 -1.02
C VAL A 226 -5.20 -14.07 -1.03
N ARG A 227 -5.70 -14.71 0.06
CA ARG A 227 -7.13 -15.00 0.20
C ARG A 227 -8.00 -13.75 0.10
N MET A 228 -7.60 -12.67 0.77
CA MET A 228 -8.38 -11.42 0.76
C MET A 228 -8.36 -10.74 -0.62
N VAL A 229 -7.23 -10.74 -1.32
CA VAL A 229 -7.14 -10.25 -2.71
C VAL A 229 -8.04 -11.07 -3.62
N TYR A 230 -8.00 -12.40 -3.54
CA TYR A 230 -8.88 -13.27 -4.32
C TYR A 230 -10.37 -12.98 -4.07
N GLN A 231 -10.76 -12.82 -2.80
CA GLN A 231 -12.16 -12.51 -2.44
C GLN A 231 -12.60 -11.16 -3.03
N VAL A 232 -11.77 -10.13 -2.92
CA VAL A 232 -12.08 -8.80 -3.44
C VAL A 232 -12.10 -8.77 -4.96
N ALA A 233 -11.15 -9.44 -5.63
CA ALA A 233 -11.12 -9.53 -7.10
C ALA A 233 -12.38 -10.18 -7.68
N ASN A 234 -13.00 -11.11 -6.93
CA ASN A 234 -14.28 -11.71 -7.30
C ASN A 234 -15.52 -10.88 -6.90
N ALA A 235 -15.34 -9.82 -6.11
CA ALA A 235 -16.45 -9.03 -5.56
C ALA A 235 -16.66 -7.68 -6.26
N VAL A 236 -15.60 -7.09 -6.84
CA VAL A 236 -15.61 -5.77 -7.49
C VAL A 236 -14.86 -5.81 -8.82
N LYS A 237 -14.99 -4.74 -9.63
CA LYS A 237 -14.33 -4.64 -10.95
C LYS A 237 -13.10 -3.72 -10.93
N LEU A 238 -12.79 -3.11 -9.81
CA LEU A 238 -11.66 -2.19 -9.68
C LEU A 238 -10.32 -2.91 -9.76
N PRO A 239 -9.29 -2.32 -10.38
CA PRO A 239 -7.94 -2.85 -10.31
C PRO A 239 -7.45 -2.86 -8.86
N ILE A 240 -6.66 -3.88 -8.52
CA ILE A 240 -6.19 -4.15 -7.15
C ILE A 240 -4.67 -4.08 -7.10
N ILE A 241 -4.14 -3.33 -6.13
CA ILE A 241 -2.73 -3.40 -5.74
C ILE A 241 -2.64 -4.31 -4.52
N GLY A 242 -2.15 -5.54 -4.73
CA GLY A 242 -2.02 -6.56 -3.69
C GLY A 242 -0.79 -6.31 -2.81
N MET A 243 -0.92 -6.44 -1.50
CA MET A 243 0.20 -6.35 -0.56
C MET A 243 -0.03 -7.22 0.67
N GLY A 244 1.06 -7.72 1.24
CA GLY A 244 1.07 -8.52 2.46
C GLY A 244 1.97 -9.74 2.33
N GLY A 245 3.13 -9.67 2.96
CA GLY A 245 4.07 -10.77 3.07
C GLY A 245 4.86 -11.11 1.80
N ILE A 246 4.75 -10.34 0.73
CA ILE A 246 5.51 -10.53 -0.51
C ILE A 246 6.99 -10.35 -0.22
N ALA A 247 7.79 -11.40 -0.43
CA ALA A 247 9.23 -11.41 -0.20
C ALA A 247 10.01 -12.08 -1.35
N THR A 248 9.34 -12.87 -2.18
CA THR A 248 9.91 -13.59 -3.33
C THR A 248 9.11 -13.31 -4.61
N THR A 249 9.67 -13.76 -5.74
CA THR A 249 8.96 -13.75 -7.02
C THR A 249 7.70 -14.59 -6.99
N GLU A 250 7.76 -15.75 -6.35
CA GLU A 250 6.62 -16.67 -6.20
C GLU A 250 5.48 -16.01 -5.42
N ASP A 251 5.77 -15.32 -4.32
CA ASP A 251 4.76 -14.57 -3.55
C ASP A 251 4.08 -13.50 -4.42
N ALA A 252 4.87 -12.79 -5.24
CA ALA A 252 4.35 -11.76 -6.13
C ALA A 252 3.44 -12.34 -7.22
N LEU A 253 3.84 -13.46 -7.84
CA LEU A 253 3.05 -14.18 -8.83
C LEU A 253 1.76 -14.75 -8.22
N GLU A 254 1.84 -15.33 -7.02
CA GLU A 254 0.67 -15.82 -6.29
C GLU A 254 -0.35 -14.71 -6.07
N MET A 255 0.09 -13.52 -5.69
CA MET A 255 -0.76 -12.35 -5.50
C MET A 255 -1.42 -11.89 -6.81
N ILE A 256 -0.65 -11.86 -7.92
CA ILE A 256 -1.18 -11.51 -9.25
C ILE A 256 -2.20 -12.56 -9.71
N MET A 257 -1.87 -13.84 -9.59
CA MET A 257 -2.77 -14.93 -9.97
C MET A 257 -4.05 -14.96 -9.13
N ALA A 258 -4.00 -14.46 -7.89
CA ALA A 258 -5.19 -14.28 -7.06
C ALA A 258 -6.08 -13.11 -7.50
N GLY A 259 -5.61 -12.22 -8.38
CA GLY A 259 -6.39 -11.13 -8.96
C GLY A 259 -5.83 -9.73 -8.75
N ALA A 260 -4.62 -9.58 -8.20
CA ALA A 260 -3.97 -8.28 -8.14
C ALA A 260 -3.44 -7.86 -9.51
N SER A 261 -3.72 -6.62 -9.92
CA SER A 261 -3.20 -6.01 -11.15
C SER A 261 -1.78 -5.48 -10.96
N ALA A 262 -1.41 -5.15 -9.73
CA ALA A 262 -0.07 -4.75 -9.32
C ALA A 262 0.19 -5.22 -7.89
N ILE A 263 1.45 -5.23 -7.45
CA ILE A 263 1.83 -5.65 -6.10
C ILE A 263 2.69 -4.59 -5.40
N ALA A 264 2.58 -4.52 -4.07
CA ALA A 264 3.40 -3.63 -3.26
C ALA A 264 4.27 -4.42 -2.26
N VAL A 265 5.58 -4.28 -2.39
CA VAL A 265 6.57 -4.89 -1.49
C VAL A 265 6.67 -4.04 -0.21
N GLY A 266 6.50 -4.68 0.94
CA GLY A 266 6.52 -4.02 2.24
C GLY A 266 7.72 -4.41 3.11
N THR A 267 7.47 -5.24 4.12
CA THR A 267 8.45 -5.67 5.14
C THR A 267 9.74 -6.24 4.56
N ALA A 268 9.68 -6.88 3.39
CA ALA A 268 10.85 -7.44 2.72
C ALA A 268 11.94 -6.38 2.43
N ASN A 269 11.56 -5.12 2.18
CA ASN A 269 12.51 -4.02 1.97
C ASN A 269 13.46 -3.81 3.17
N PHE A 270 13.04 -4.11 4.40
CA PHE A 270 13.88 -3.96 5.58
C PHE A 270 14.93 -5.07 5.70
N ASN A 271 14.62 -6.27 5.21
CA ASN A 271 15.53 -7.41 5.23
C ASN A 271 16.44 -7.45 4.01
N ASN A 272 15.91 -7.06 2.86
CA ASN A 272 16.59 -7.02 1.57
C ASN A 272 16.21 -5.74 0.81
N PRO A 273 17.06 -4.70 0.79
CA PRO A 273 16.74 -3.46 0.10
C PRO A 273 16.62 -3.62 -1.43
N TYR A 274 17.07 -4.75 -1.98
CA TYR A 274 16.97 -5.09 -3.41
C TYR A 274 15.71 -5.89 -3.76
N ALA A 275 14.87 -6.25 -2.78
CA ALA A 275 13.72 -7.14 -2.97
C ALA A 275 12.82 -6.73 -4.15
N THR A 276 12.55 -5.43 -4.32
CA THR A 276 11.70 -4.93 -5.42
C THR A 276 12.26 -5.24 -6.79
N VAL A 277 13.56 -5.02 -7.01
CA VAL A 277 14.21 -5.24 -8.32
C VAL A 277 14.44 -6.74 -8.57
N GLU A 278 14.76 -7.51 -7.54
CA GLU A 278 14.89 -8.97 -7.65
C GLU A 278 13.56 -9.63 -8.01
N ILE A 279 12.45 -9.18 -7.41
CA ILE A 279 11.10 -9.64 -7.76
C ILE A 279 10.75 -9.24 -9.20
N THR A 280 11.09 -8.01 -9.63
CA THR A 280 10.86 -7.56 -11.01
C THR A 280 11.59 -8.46 -12.00
N ASP A 281 12.88 -8.73 -11.77
CA ASP A 281 13.70 -9.61 -12.62
C ASP A 281 13.19 -11.05 -12.63
N GLY A 282 12.74 -11.52 -11.45
CA GLY A 282 12.16 -12.85 -11.31
C GLY A 282 10.86 -13.03 -12.08
N ILE A 283 9.97 -12.03 -12.06
CA ILE A 283 8.73 -12.05 -12.85
C ILE A 283 9.04 -12.05 -14.34
N GLU A 284 9.94 -11.18 -14.80
CA GLU A 284 10.36 -11.17 -16.21
C GLU A 284 10.90 -12.53 -16.66
N LYS A 285 11.75 -13.14 -15.84
CA LYS A 285 12.27 -14.48 -16.09
C LYS A 285 11.16 -15.52 -16.16
N TYR A 286 10.21 -15.48 -15.23
CA TYR A 286 9.06 -16.40 -15.20
C TYR A 286 8.22 -16.30 -16.49
N LEU A 287 7.94 -15.09 -16.99
CA LEU A 287 7.19 -14.88 -18.22
C LEU A 287 7.93 -15.52 -19.42
N ILE A 288 9.24 -15.31 -19.51
CA ILE A 288 10.08 -15.86 -20.59
C ILE A 288 10.09 -17.40 -20.53
N GLU A 289 10.34 -17.99 -19.36
CA GLU A 289 10.45 -19.44 -19.18
C GLU A 289 9.12 -20.16 -19.45
N ASN A 290 7.99 -19.52 -19.18
CA ASN A 290 6.65 -20.08 -19.38
C ASN A 290 6.01 -19.63 -20.69
N GLN A 291 6.72 -18.88 -21.56
CA GLN A 291 6.23 -18.41 -22.86
C GLN A 291 4.96 -17.56 -22.73
N ILE A 292 4.89 -16.71 -21.71
CA ILE A 292 3.78 -15.78 -21.48
C ILE A 292 4.17 -14.43 -22.06
N ASP A 293 3.40 -13.94 -23.02
CA ASP A 293 3.70 -12.70 -23.73
C ASP A 293 3.32 -11.46 -22.94
N ASP A 294 2.32 -11.54 -22.08
CA ASP A 294 1.79 -10.41 -21.32
C ASP A 294 1.44 -10.82 -19.88
N ILE A 295 1.99 -10.09 -18.89
CA ILE A 295 1.71 -10.34 -17.46
C ILE A 295 0.21 -10.25 -17.12
N ASN A 296 -0.55 -9.47 -17.89
CA ASN A 296 -1.99 -9.32 -17.69
C ASN A 296 -2.75 -10.63 -17.88
N GLU A 297 -2.18 -11.63 -18.57
CA GLU A 297 -2.75 -12.98 -18.70
C GLU A 297 -2.77 -13.74 -17.37
N LEU A 298 -1.90 -13.36 -16.44
CA LEU A 298 -1.81 -13.98 -15.12
C LEU A 298 -2.79 -13.40 -14.10
N ILE A 299 -3.34 -12.20 -14.35
CA ILE A 299 -4.23 -11.54 -13.38
C ILE A 299 -5.50 -12.35 -13.19
N GLY A 300 -5.67 -12.92 -11.98
CA GLY A 300 -6.87 -13.71 -11.64
C GLY A 300 -7.04 -14.99 -12.45
N CYS A 301 -5.95 -15.59 -12.95
CA CYS A 301 -6.01 -16.78 -13.79
C CYS A 301 -6.35 -18.06 -13.03
N VAL A 302 -6.24 -18.11 -11.70
CA VAL A 302 -6.66 -19.25 -10.88
C VAL A 302 -8.18 -19.29 -10.74
N LYS A 303 -8.74 -20.52 -10.90
CA LYS A 303 -10.19 -20.76 -10.87
C LYS A 303 -10.58 -21.51 -9.61
#